data_f08e6a50d98de449d5e8ab560bed8b61
#
_entry.id   f08e6a50d98de449d5e8ab560bed8b61
#
_cell.length_a   1.000
_cell.length_b   1.000
_cell.length_c   1.000
_cell.angle_alpha   90.00
_cell.angle_beta   90.00
_cell.angle_gamma   90.00
#
_symmetry.space_group_name_H-M   'P 1'
#
loop_
_entity.id
_entity.type
_entity.pdbx_description
1 polymer ?
#
loop_
_entity_poly.entity_id
_entity_poly.type
_entity_poly.pdbx_seq_one_letter_code
_entity_poly.pdbx_strand_id
1 'polypeptide(L)'
;MKLVVINGTPRKFGRTGVVAKYIADQFEGELYDLAIEELPLYNGEESQRDLEAVKKLKMLVKAADGVVLCTPEYHNAMSGALKNSLDYLSSSEFIHKPVALLAVAGGGKGGINALNSMRTVARGVYANAIPKQVVLDGLHVQDGELGEDAKPLIHDVVKELKAYMSVYKEVKKQLGVE
;
A
#
# COMPACT_ATOMS: atom_id res chain seq x y z
N MET A 1 -15.37 7.64 -3.99
CA MET A 1 -14.58 6.71 -3.15
C MET A 1 -13.17 7.23 -3.09
N LYS A 2 -12.59 7.31 -1.90
CA LYS A 2 -11.21 7.81 -1.71
C LYS A 2 -10.24 6.63 -1.72
N LEU A 3 -9.30 6.65 -2.65
CA LEU A 3 -8.21 5.68 -2.77
C LEU A 3 -6.91 6.31 -2.26
N VAL A 4 -6.17 5.60 -1.44
CA VAL A 4 -4.80 5.97 -1.05
C VAL A 4 -3.84 4.92 -1.57
N VAL A 5 -2.73 5.37 -2.14
CA VAL A 5 -1.64 4.50 -2.61
C VAL A 5 -0.40 4.81 -1.77
N ILE A 6 0.16 3.79 -1.13
CA ILE A 6 1.41 3.92 -0.37
C ILE A 6 2.55 3.34 -1.21
N ASN A 7 3.48 4.21 -1.61
CA ASN A 7 4.74 3.79 -2.21
C ASN A 7 5.69 3.36 -1.09
N GLY A 8 5.90 2.07 -0.94
CA GLY A 8 6.71 1.45 0.10
C GLY A 8 8.22 1.40 -0.18
N THR A 9 8.71 1.99 -1.27
CA THR A 9 10.16 2.07 -1.49
C THR A 9 10.75 3.36 -0.95
N PRO A 10 11.86 3.33 -0.21
CA PRO A 10 12.60 4.55 0.17
C PRO A 10 13.49 5.08 -0.97
N ARG A 11 13.54 4.41 -2.12
CA ARG A 11 14.41 4.78 -3.25
C ARG A 11 13.69 5.78 -4.15
N LYS A 12 14.25 6.99 -4.31
CA LYS A 12 13.68 8.09 -5.11
C LYS A 12 13.36 7.71 -6.57
N PHE A 13 14.13 6.79 -7.15
CA PHE A 13 13.94 6.31 -8.53
C PHE A 13 13.69 4.81 -8.56
N GLY A 14 12.99 4.30 -7.57
CA GLY A 14 12.67 2.88 -7.46
C GLY A 14 11.52 2.49 -8.39
N ARG A 15 11.58 1.29 -8.99
CA ARG A 15 10.51 0.73 -9.83
C ARG A 15 9.15 0.71 -9.14
N THR A 16 9.12 0.45 -7.85
CA THR A 16 7.89 0.48 -7.04
C THR A 16 7.23 1.85 -7.05
N GLY A 17 8.03 2.94 -7.03
CA GLY A 17 7.51 4.30 -7.13
C GLY A 17 6.83 4.59 -8.47
N VAL A 18 7.36 4.04 -9.59
CA VAL A 18 6.73 4.14 -10.91
C VAL A 18 5.34 3.48 -10.90
N VAL A 19 5.25 2.27 -10.34
CA VAL A 19 3.97 1.53 -10.21
C VAL A 19 2.98 2.30 -9.32
N ALA A 20 3.42 2.75 -8.14
CA ALA A 20 2.56 3.46 -7.20
C ALA A 20 2.04 4.78 -7.78
N LYS A 21 2.92 5.54 -8.46
CA LYS A 21 2.53 6.77 -9.14
C LYS A 21 1.53 6.50 -10.27
N TYR A 22 1.77 5.50 -11.11
CA TYR A 22 0.82 5.10 -12.16
C TYR A 22 -0.56 4.80 -11.58
N ILE A 23 -0.63 4.04 -10.48
CA ILE A 23 -1.91 3.71 -9.84
C ILE A 23 -2.60 4.98 -9.32
N ALA A 24 -1.86 5.86 -8.64
CA ALA A 24 -2.42 7.10 -8.14
C ALA A 24 -2.97 7.99 -9.26
N ASP A 25 -2.19 8.20 -10.33
CA ASP A 25 -2.58 9.03 -11.47
C ASP A 25 -3.77 8.41 -12.25
N GLN A 26 -3.71 7.10 -12.54
CA GLN A 26 -4.71 6.42 -13.37
C GLN A 26 -6.06 6.24 -12.67
N PHE A 27 -6.07 6.10 -11.35
CA PHE A 27 -7.28 5.80 -10.58
C PHE A 27 -7.72 6.93 -9.65
N GLU A 28 -7.15 8.12 -9.82
CA GLU A 28 -7.46 9.34 -9.03
C GLU A 28 -7.26 9.09 -7.51
N GLY A 29 -6.16 8.40 -7.17
CA GLY A 29 -5.79 8.11 -5.80
C GLY A 29 -4.79 9.13 -5.24
N GLU A 30 -4.80 9.32 -3.93
CA GLU A 30 -3.78 10.10 -3.23
C GLU A 30 -2.54 9.26 -2.97
N LEU A 31 -1.37 9.74 -3.39
CA LEU A 31 -0.08 9.06 -3.20
C LEU A 31 0.57 9.50 -1.89
N TYR A 32 0.91 8.53 -1.03
CA TYR A 32 1.84 8.73 0.08
C TYR A 32 3.17 8.05 -0.29
N ASP A 33 4.21 8.86 -0.50
CA ASP A 33 5.48 8.40 -1.08
C ASP A 33 6.60 8.35 -0.03
N LEU A 34 6.98 7.13 0.40
CA LEU A 34 8.06 6.93 1.38
C LEU A 34 9.47 7.21 0.83
N ALA A 35 9.61 7.54 -0.46
CA ALA A 35 10.86 8.07 -1.00
C ALA A 35 11.02 9.59 -0.77
N ILE A 36 9.93 10.26 -0.35
CA ILE A 36 9.85 11.71 -0.11
C ILE A 36 9.51 11.99 1.34
N GLU A 37 8.52 11.28 1.89
CA GLU A 37 8.05 11.45 3.26
C GLU A 37 8.99 10.74 4.24
N GLU A 38 9.79 11.52 4.95
CA GLU A 38 10.75 10.98 5.91
C GLU A 38 10.05 10.61 7.22
N LEU A 39 9.94 9.32 7.49
CA LEU A 39 9.45 8.79 8.76
C LEU A 39 10.64 8.27 9.57
N PRO A 40 10.86 8.77 10.80
CA PRO A 40 11.86 8.16 11.68
C PRO A 40 11.46 6.73 12.01
N LEU A 41 12.39 5.95 12.52
CA LEU A 41 12.06 4.60 13.00
C LEU A 41 11.05 4.71 14.15
N TYR A 42 9.94 3.98 14.04
CA TYR A 42 8.91 3.95 15.07
C TYR A 42 9.50 3.41 16.39
N ASN A 43 9.34 4.17 17.45
CA ASN A 43 9.85 3.82 18.79
C ASN A 43 8.74 3.84 19.88
N GLY A 44 7.49 4.16 19.49
CA GLY A 44 6.35 4.21 20.40
C GLY A 44 6.19 5.49 21.22
N GLU A 45 7.11 6.46 21.08
CA GLU A 45 7.02 7.73 21.80
C GLU A 45 5.87 8.61 21.28
N GLU A 46 5.18 9.31 22.18
CA GLU A 46 4.06 10.20 21.81
C GLU A 46 4.52 11.35 20.91
N SER A 47 5.72 11.87 21.10
CA SER A 47 6.32 12.92 20.28
C SER A 47 6.35 12.59 18.79
N GLN A 48 6.47 11.30 18.44
CA GLN A 48 6.43 10.89 17.03
C GLN A 48 5.06 11.09 16.38
N ARG A 49 3.97 11.13 17.18
CA ARG A 49 2.61 11.35 16.66
C ARG A 49 2.41 12.76 16.12
N ASP A 50 3.22 13.71 16.59
CA ASP A 50 3.14 15.12 16.21
C ASP A 50 3.89 15.47 14.93
N LEU A 51 4.69 14.54 14.41
CA LEU A 51 5.40 14.72 13.14
C LEU A 51 4.41 14.87 11.98
N GLU A 52 4.63 15.89 11.14
CA GLU A 52 3.72 16.20 10.04
C GLU A 52 3.56 15.04 9.04
N ALA A 53 4.64 14.32 8.73
CA ALA A 53 4.59 13.14 7.88
C ALA A 53 3.70 12.03 8.51
N VAL A 54 3.77 11.82 9.83
CA VAL A 54 2.95 10.83 10.54
C VAL A 54 1.48 11.27 10.56
N LYS A 55 1.19 12.54 10.86
CA LYS A 55 -0.18 13.10 10.82
C LYS A 55 -0.79 12.95 9.43
N LYS A 56 -0.03 13.30 8.39
CA LYS A 56 -0.45 13.15 6.99
C LYS A 56 -0.78 11.69 6.67
N LEU A 57 0.11 10.76 7.00
CA LEU A 57 -0.11 9.33 6.78
C LEU A 57 -1.40 8.84 7.45
N LYS A 58 -1.57 9.13 8.74
CA LYS A 58 -2.76 8.74 9.51
C LYS A 58 -4.03 9.35 8.92
N MET A 59 -4.01 10.64 8.62
CA MET A 59 -5.16 11.34 8.04
C MET A 59 -5.59 10.72 6.70
N LEU A 60 -4.63 10.48 5.80
CA LEU A 60 -4.90 9.90 4.50
C LEU A 60 -5.49 8.50 4.63
N VAL A 61 -4.82 7.62 5.39
CA VAL A 61 -5.28 6.24 5.54
C VAL A 61 -6.63 6.19 6.25
N LYS A 62 -6.85 7.00 7.29
CA LYS A 62 -8.14 7.06 7.99
C LYS A 62 -9.28 7.49 7.08
N ALA A 63 -9.06 8.49 6.24
CA ALA A 63 -10.07 9.04 5.32
C ALA A 63 -10.34 8.16 4.10
N ALA A 64 -9.46 7.20 3.79
CA ALA A 64 -9.58 6.35 2.62
C ALA A 64 -10.71 5.33 2.74
N ASP A 65 -11.40 5.06 1.63
CA ASP A 65 -12.33 3.92 1.48
C ASP A 65 -11.57 2.61 1.14
N GLY A 66 -10.33 2.71 0.63
CA GLY A 66 -9.42 1.60 0.35
C GLY A 66 -7.99 2.05 0.17
N VAL A 67 -7.05 1.12 0.36
CA VAL A 67 -5.60 1.40 0.30
C VAL A 67 -4.92 0.41 -0.63
N VAL A 68 -3.97 0.91 -1.42
CA VAL A 68 -3.03 0.09 -2.19
C VAL A 68 -1.67 0.18 -1.49
N LEU A 69 -1.11 -0.97 -1.12
CA LEU A 69 0.24 -1.08 -0.59
C LEU A 69 1.16 -1.60 -1.70
N CYS A 70 2.10 -0.76 -2.15
CA CYS A 70 3.13 -1.13 -3.11
C CYS A 70 4.46 -1.30 -2.38
N THR A 71 5.15 -2.43 -2.54
CA THR A 71 6.44 -2.69 -1.91
C THR A 71 7.46 -3.29 -2.87
N PRO A 72 8.75 -2.94 -2.77
CA PRO A 72 9.78 -3.83 -3.30
C PRO A 72 9.91 -5.06 -2.41
N GLU A 73 10.34 -6.20 -2.97
CA GLU A 73 10.78 -7.31 -2.14
C GLU A 73 12.26 -7.12 -1.79
N TYR A 74 12.55 -7.00 -0.50
CA TYR A 74 13.90 -6.99 0.04
C TYR A 74 14.08 -8.19 0.98
N HIS A 75 15.03 -9.07 0.64
CA HIS A 75 15.34 -10.25 1.47
C HIS A 75 14.11 -11.07 1.87
N ASN A 76 13.24 -11.37 0.89
CA ASN A 76 12.01 -12.15 1.08
C ASN A 76 10.95 -11.48 1.97
N ALA A 77 10.92 -10.17 2.07
CA ALA A 77 9.89 -9.44 2.82
C ALA A 77 9.54 -8.12 2.14
N MET A 78 8.48 -7.46 2.63
CA MET A 78 8.24 -6.06 2.31
C MET A 78 9.44 -5.20 2.75
N SER A 79 9.58 -4.01 2.17
CA SER A 79 10.63 -3.08 2.60
C SER A 79 10.49 -2.69 4.07
N GLY A 80 11.61 -2.42 4.72
CA GLY A 80 11.62 -1.86 6.08
C GLY A 80 10.91 -0.50 6.15
N ALA A 81 10.98 0.31 5.09
CA ALA A 81 10.28 1.59 5.03
C ALA A 81 8.76 1.42 5.08
N LEU A 82 8.19 0.49 4.29
CA LEU A 82 6.77 0.18 4.35
C LEU A 82 6.37 -0.37 5.71
N LYS A 83 7.14 -1.34 6.24
CA LYS A 83 6.85 -1.90 7.56
C LYS A 83 6.87 -0.81 8.64
N ASN A 84 7.87 0.06 8.63
CA ASN A 84 7.96 1.19 9.55
C ASN A 84 6.75 2.14 9.44
N SER A 85 6.31 2.46 8.22
CA SER A 85 5.12 3.30 8.04
C SER A 85 3.85 2.66 8.60
N LEU A 86 3.71 1.33 8.49
CA LEU A 86 2.58 0.59 9.04
C LEU A 86 2.62 0.50 10.57
N ASP A 87 3.78 0.61 11.20
CA ASP A 87 3.91 0.62 12.66
C ASP A 87 3.35 1.91 13.32
N TYR A 88 3.26 2.99 12.56
CA TYR A 88 2.57 4.22 12.97
C TYR A 88 1.04 4.11 12.89
N LEU A 89 0.51 3.09 12.24
CA LEU A 89 -0.91 2.89 11.99
C LEU A 89 -1.46 1.74 12.84
N SER A 90 -2.76 1.71 13.01
CA SER A 90 -3.44 0.73 13.84
C SER A 90 -4.80 0.35 13.25
N SER A 91 -5.59 -0.40 14.02
CA SER A 91 -6.99 -0.65 13.69
C SER A 91 -7.82 0.63 13.56
N SER A 92 -7.43 1.73 14.22
CA SER A 92 -8.15 3.02 14.08
C SER A 92 -8.14 3.57 12.65
N GLU A 93 -7.12 3.25 11.86
CA GLU A 93 -7.01 3.64 10.46
C GLU A 93 -7.51 2.54 9.50
N PHE A 94 -7.40 1.26 9.89
CA PHE A 94 -7.53 0.13 8.97
C PHE A 94 -8.73 -0.82 9.21
N ILE A 95 -9.46 -0.70 10.30
CA ILE A 95 -10.46 -1.72 10.67
C ILE A 95 -11.42 -2.02 9.50
N HIS A 96 -11.42 -3.28 9.06
CA HIS A 96 -12.17 -3.83 7.92
C HIS A 96 -11.93 -3.14 6.57
N LYS A 97 -11.00 -2.17 6.50
CA LYS A 97 -10.70 -1.44 5.26
C LYS A 97 -10.11 -2.38 4.21
N PRO A 98 -10.64 -2.37 2.97
CA PRO A 98 -10.07 -3.16 1.89
C PRO A 98 -8.70 -2.66 1.49
N VAL A 99 -7.75 -3.59 1.34
CA VAL A 99 -6.36 -3.30 0.99
C VAL A 99 -5.92 -4.19 -0.16
N ALA A 100 -5.42 -3.60 -1.23
CA ALA A 100 -4.76 -4.32 -2.32
C ALA A 100 -3.24 -4.36 -2.09
N LEU A 101 -2.63 -5.48 -2.44
CA LEU A 101 -1.20 -5.73 -2.21
C LEU A 101 -0.48 -5.92 -3.54
N LEU A 102 0.56 -5.10 -3.78
CA LEU A 102 1.41 -5.18 -4.95
C LEU A 102 2.88 -5.27 -4.53
N ALA A 103 3.59 -6.22 -5.09
CA ALA A 103 5.03 -6.35 -4.91
C ALA A 103 5.77 -6.13 -6.22
N VAL A 104 6.87 -5.37 -6.18
CA VAL A 104 7.78 -5.19 -7.32
C VAL A 104 9.09 -5.89 -7.00
N ALA A 105 9.37 -6.97 -7.70
CA ALA A 105 10.55 -7.79 -7.46
C ALA A 105 11.60 -7.61 -8.56
N GLY A 106 12.85 -7.86 -8.22
CA GLY A 106 13.95 -7.96 -9.19
C GLY A 106 14.25 -9.42 -9.51
N GLY A 107 14.49 -9.76 -10.79
CA GLY A 107 15.02 -11.06 -11.17
C GLY A 107 14.03 -12.19 -11.44
N GLY A 108 12.75 -11.90 -11.67
CA GLY A 108 11.78 -12.83 -12.28
C GLY A 108 11.24 -13.97 -11.39
N LYS A 109 11.64 -14.06 -10.12
CA LYS A 109 11.22 -15.15 -9.20
C LYS A 109 10.83 -14.67 -7.80
N GLY A 110 10.85 -13.38 -7.54
CA GLY A 110 10.55 -12.79 -6.24
C GLY A 110 9.14 -12.22 -6.14
N GLY A 111 8.84 -11.60 -5.00
CA GLY A 111 7.63 -10.81 -4.74
C GLY A 111 6.57 -11.52 -3.91
N ILE A 112 6.47 -12.84 -3.99
CA ILE A 112 5.41 -13.59 -3.27
C ILE A 112 5.59 -13.53 -1.74
N ASN A 113 6.83 -13.55 -1.26
CA ASN A 113 7.10 -13.47 0.17
C ASN A 113 6.82 -12.06 0.73
N ALA A 114 7.08 -11.01 -0.06
CA ALA A 114 6.67 -9.66 0.29
C ALA A 114 5.15 -9.54 0.39
N LEU A 115 4.39 -10.12 -0.56
CA LEU A 115 2.94 -10.20 -0.48
C LEU A 115 2.46 -10.93 0.78
N ASN A 116 3.05 -12.08 1.09
CA ASN A 116 2.71 -12.85 2.29
C ASN A 116 2.99 -12.06 3.59
N SER A 117 4.14 -11.37 3.65
CA SER A 117 4.48 -10.54 4.81
C SER A 117 3.51 -9.37 4.96
N MET A 118 3.10 -8.71 3.86
CA MET A 118 2.06 -7.66 3.89
C MET A 118 0.70 -8.19 4.35
N ARG A 119 0.28 -9.39 3.91
CA ARG A 119 -0.98 -10.01 4.39
C ARG A 119 -0.98 -10.23 5.89
N THR A 120 0.15 -10.69 6.43
CA THR A 120 0.30 -10.89 7.87
C THR A 120 0.15 -9.57 8.64
N VAL A 121 0.79 -8.49 8.16
CA VAL A 121 0.69 -7.17 8.79
C VAL A 121 -0.71 -6.58 8.61
N ALA A 122 -1.32 -6.69 7.42
CA ALA A 122 -2.69 -6.23 7.16
C ALA A 122 -3.69 -6.85 8.16
N ARG A 123 -3.57 -8.17 8.41
CA ARG A 123 -4.34 -8.84 9.45
C ARG A 123 -4.06 -8.24 10.85
N GLY A 124 -2.81 -7.93 11.15
CA GLY A 124 -2.41 -7.34 12.45
C GLY A 124 -3.05 -5.98 12.73
N VAL A 125 -3.30 -5.18 11.70
CA VAL A 125 -3.99 -3.89 11.80
C VAL A 125 -5.50 -3.97 11.50
N TYR A 126 -6.06 -5.17 11.43
CA TYR A 126 -7.49 -5.46 11.13
C TYR A 126 -7.94 -4.99 9.74
N ALA A 127 -7.05 -4.84 8.78
CA ALA A 127 -7.38 -4.57 7.39
C ALA A 127 -7.90 -5.83 6.69
N ASN A 128 -8.72 -5.63 5.67
CA ASN A 128 -9.21 -6.69 4.79
C ASN A 128 -8.35 -6.73 3.51
N ALA A 129 -7.25 -7.49 3.52
CA ALA A 129 -6.47 -7.72 2.31
C ALA A 129 -7.30 -8.51 1.30
N ILE A 130 -7.63 -7.87 0.16
CA ILE A 130 -8.44 -8.50 -0.88
C ILE A 130 -7.77 -9.76 -1.44
N PRO A 131 -8.52 -10.73 -2.00
CA PRO A 131 -7.96 -11.96 -2.56
C PRO A 131 -6.93 -11.72 -3.65
N LYS A 132 -7.25 -10.84 -4.63
CA LYS A 132 -6.35 -10.55 -5.74
C LYS A 132 -5.15 -9.74 -5.28
N GLN A 133 -3.98 -10.16 -5.73
CA GLN A 133 -2.70 -9.50 -5.49
C GLN A 133 -1.81 -9.67 -6.72
N VAL A 134 -0.80 -8.86 -6.88
CA VAL A 134 0.09 -8.94 -8.05
C VAL A 134 1.55 -8.79 -7.67
N VAL A 135 2.39 -9.57 -8.35
CA VAL A 135 3.83 -9.36 -8.43
C VAL A 135 4.13 -8.80 -9.81
N LEU A 136 4.83 -7.67 -9.83
CA LEU A 136 5.46 -7.13 -11.03
C LEU A 136 6.97 -7.38 -10.94
N ASP A 137 7.55 -7.95 -11.98
CA ASP A 137 8.99 -8.16 -12.02
C ASP A 137 9.73 -6.99 -12.70
N GLY A 138 11.06 -7.11 -12.80
CA GLY A 138 11.87 -6.05 -13.37
C GLY A 138 11.63 -5.78 -14.86
N LEU A 139 10.98 -6.69 -15.59
CA LEU A 139 10.67 -6.51 -17.00
C LEU A 139 9.44 -5.62 -17.18
N HIS A 140 8.52 -5.62 -16.21
CA HIS A 140 7.33 -4.76 -16.23
C HIS A 140 7.64 -3.27 -15.97
N VAL A 141 8.84 -2.94 -15.47
CA VAL A 141 9.26 -1.54 -15.26
C VAL A 141 10.70 -1.39 -15.74
N GLN A 142 10.88 -0.77 -16.88
CA GLN A 142 12.18 -0.53 -17.51
C GLN A 142 12.37 0.97 -17.77
N ASP A 143 13.56 1.47 -17.62
CA ASP A 143 13.95 2.87 -17.90
C ASP A 143 13.04 3.93 -17.22
N GLY A 144 12.45 3.58 -16.07
CA GLY A 144 11.53 4.46 -15.34
C GLY A 144 10.10 4.48 -15.88
N GLU A 145 9.76 3.61 -16.81
CA GLU A 145 8.44 3.51 -17.41
C GLU A 145 7.78 2.16 -17.12
N LEU A 146 6.45 2.19 -17.01
CA LEU A 146 5.63 0.99 -16.82
C LEU A 146 5.28 0.37 -18.18
N GLY A 147 5.62 -0.90 -18.35
CA GLY A 147 5.30 -1.68 -19.56
C GLY A 147 3.79 -1.86 -19.77
N GLU A 148 3.37 -1.97 -21.03
CA GLU A 148 1.96 -2.13 -21.39
C GLU A 148 1.37 -3.45 -20.85
N ASP A 149 2.16 -4.48 -20.70
CA ASP A 149 1.78 -5.79 -20.17
C ASP A 149 1.51 -5.77 -18.64
N ALA A 150 2.09 -4.82 -17.91
CA ALA A 150 1.84 -4.62 -16.49
C ALA A 150 0.48 -3.96 -16.19
N LYS A 151 0.01 -3.09 -17.09
CA LYS A 151 -1.20 -2.29 -16.88
C LYS A 151 -2.46 -3.13 -16.65
N PRO A 152 -2.77 -4.16 -17.45
CA PRO A 152 -3.91 -5.03 -17.20
C PRO A 152 -3.87 -5.72 -15.84
N LEU A 153 -2.68 -6.16 -15.40
CA LEU A 153 -2.50 -6.81 -14.10
C LEU A 153 -2.85 -5.86 -12.95
N ILE A 154 -2.40 -4.61 -13.04
CA ILE A 154 -2.70 -3.55 -12.06
C ILE A 154 -4.19 -3.22 -12.09
N HIS A 155 -4.77 -3.01 -13.29
CA HIS A 155 -6.18 -2.69 -13.45
C HIS A 155 -7.08 -3.74 -12.83
N ASP A 156 -6.77 -5.00 -13.00
CA ASP A 156 -7.52 -6.12 -12.44
C ASP A 156 -7.54 -6.10 -10.90
N VAL A 157 -6.40 -5.82 -10.26
CA VAL A 157 -6.30 -5.72 -8.80
C VAL A 157 -7.08 -4.51 -8.29
N VAL A 158 -6.91 -3.34 -8.94
CA VAL A 158 -7.61 -2.12 -8.51
C VAL A 158 -9.11 -2.20 -8.77
N LYS A 159 -9.54 -2.87 -9.83
CA LYS A 159 -10.97 -3.15 -10.11
C LYS A 159 -11.59 -3.96 -8.97
N GLU A 160 -10.93 -5.02 -8.53
CA GLU A 160 -11.41 -5.81 -7.39
C GLU A 160 -11.42 -4.98 -6.10
N LEU A 161 -10.35 -4.21 -5.83
CA LEU A 161 -10.32 -3.31 -4.68
C LEU A 161 -11.51 -2.36 -4.66
N LYS A 162 -11.83 -1.71 -5.81
CA LYS A 162 -12.97 -0.79 -5.93
C LYS A 162 -14.31 -1.47 -5.63
N ALA A 163 -14.47 -2.75 -5.97
CA ALA A 163 -15.66 -3.51 -5.62
C ALA A 163 -15.79 -3.68 -4.09
N TYR A 164 -14.70 -3.99 -3.39
CA TYR A 164 -14.71 -4.04 -1.92
C TYR A 164 -14.91 -2.65 -1.28
N MET A 165 -14.31 -1.61 -1.86
CA MET A 165 -14.49 -0.23 -1.39
C MET A 165 -15.96 0.21 -1.45
N SER A 166 -16.72 -0.23 -2.47
CA SER A 166 -18.12 0.14 -2.64
C SER A 166 -19.04 -0.36 -1.52
N VAL A 167 -18.67 -1.45 -0.86
CA VAL A 167 -19.44 -2.05 0.24
C VAL A 167 -18.84 -1.83 1.63
N TYR A 168 -17.68 -1.21 1.70
CA TYR A 168 -16.91 -1.07 2.95
C TYR A 168 -17.71 -0.36 4.06
N LYS A 169 -18.40 0.72 3.73
CA LYS A 169 -19.20 1.47 4.71
C LYS A 169 -20.35 0.64 5.27
N GLU A 170 -20.98 -0.16 4.42
CA GLU A 170 -22.05 -1.05 4.86
C GLU A 170 -21.52 -2.17 5.77
N VAL A 171 -20.35 -2.74 5.45
CA VAL A 171 -19.68 -3.72 6.30
C VAL A 171 -19.41 -3.14 7.68
N LYS A 172 -18.86 -1.92 7.77
CA LYS A 172 -18.61 -1.24 9.05
C LYS A 172 -19.88 -1.07 9.86
N LYS A 173 -20.95 -0.60 9.23
CA LYS A 173 -22.26 -0.40 9.85
C LYS A 173 -22.83 -1.71 10.43
N GLN A 174 -22.77 -2.80 9.66
CA GLN A 174 -23.27 -4.11 10.11
C GLN A 174 -22.47 -4.68 11.28
N LEU A 175 -21.15 -4.35 11.35
CA LEU A 175 -20.27 -4.79 12.44
C LEU A 175 -20.26 -3.83 13.63
N GLY A 176 -20.99 -2.71 13.59
CA GLY A 176 -21.05 -1.72 14.66
C GLY A 176 -19.69 -1.02 14.91
N VAL A 177 -18.85 -0.88 13.87
CA VAL A 177 -17.57 -0.17 13.94
C VAL A 177 -17.66 1.13 13.15
N GLU A 178 -17.40 2.26 13.82
CA GLU A 178 -17.39 3.60 13.21
C GLU A 178 -15.97 4.05 12.80
#